data_023a371efe07987b6d389f5ba61c9e8c
#
_entry.id   023a371efe07987b6d389f5ba61c9e8c
#
_cell.length_a   1.000
_cell.length_b   1.000
_cell.length_c   1.000
_cell.angle_alpha   90.00
_cell.angle_beta   90.00
_cell.angle_gamma   90.00
#
_symmetry.space_group_name_H-M   'P 1'
#
loop_
_entity.id
_entity.type
_entity.pdbx_description
1 polymer ?
#
loop_
_entity_poly.entity_id
_entity_poly.type
_entity_poly.pdbx_seq_one_letter_code
_entity_poly.pdbx_strand_id
1 'polypeptide(L)'
;MFQRLTIPALASVLVLLGAPATSQEIAAVAAPVFRLPEAPFLLSTECQSKPFAPDKVRHPLKSLSRAVRSKPHVRVLAIGSSSTVGLGASSPTTTYVARLEPTLEGALKGIDFDVIGRGMSGEEAQGAADRMRKEIEDAKPDLLVWQVGTNDALRHVDLAKFRNCLKTTLACLAATGIDVVLINPQYGESLVKDAYYEQVVAAIAGVARQAGVLLVDRFDAMRVLQRERGDRFYLTADNLHMNDVGYRCMAEQLARAIVGGLVQADADQHQPVFDY
;
A
#
# COMPACT_ATOMS: atom_id res chain seq x y z
N MET A 1 70.06 -66.12 -13.70
CA MET A 1 69.07 -67.14 -14.04
C MET A 1 68.15 -67.35 -12.85
N PHE A 2 67.10 -66.51 -12.73
CA PHE A 2 66.13 -66.58 -11.62
C PHE A 2 64.73 -66.48 -12.20
N GLN A 3 64.00 -67.60 -12.05
CA GLN A 3 62.62 -67.74 -12.44
C GLN A 3 61.69 -66.89 -11.48
N ARG A 4 60.81 -66.08 -12.04
CA ARG A 4 59.75 -65.40 -11.28
C ARG A 4 58.51 -66.27 -11.27
N LEU A 5 58.10 -66.64 -10.07
CA LEU A 5 56.76 -67.22 -9.81
C LEU A 5 55.71 -66.12 -9.87
N THR A 6 54.70 -66.33 -10.66
CA THR A 6 53.47 -65.51 -10.69
C THR A 6 52.38 -66.20 -9.86
N ILE A 7 51.81 -65.40 -8.90
CA ILE A 7 50.66 -65.82 -8.08
C ILE A 7 49.42 -65.20 -8.69
N PRO A 8 48.33 -65.91 -8.95
CA PRO A 8 47.10 -65.31 -9.42
C PRO A 8 46.33 -64.68 -8.26
N ALA A 9 45.87 -63.43 -8.44
CA ALA A 9 45.00 -62.71 -7.52
C ALA A 9 43.55 -63.16 -7.69
N LEU A 10 42.92 -63.60 -6.60
CA LEU A 10 41.47 -63.84 -6.53
C LEU A 10 40.79 -62.48 -6.41
N ALA A 11 39.95 -62.15 -7.39
CA ALA A 11 39.07 -61.01 -7.32
C ALA A 11 37.76 -61.39 -6.58
N SER A 12 37.57 -60.87 -5.38
CA SER A 12 36.31 -60.97 -4.64
C SER A 12 35.32 -59.92 -5.17
N VAL A 13 34.24 -60.36 -5.78
CA VAL A 13 33.12 -59.50 -6.20
C VAL A 13 32.24 -59.21 -4.99
N LEU A 14 32.28 -57.98 -4.51
CA LEU A 14 31.40 -57.51 -3.47
C LEU A 14 30.08 -57.01 -4.12
N VAL A 15 29.00 -57.77 -3.98
CA VAL A 15 27.66 -57.40 -4.41
C VAL A 15 27.08 -56.47 -3.34
N LEU A 16 27.06 -55.15 -3.63
CA LEU A 16 26.35 -54.17 -2.84
C LEU A 16 24.85 -54.23 -3.17
N LEU A 17 24.08 -54.84 -2.27
CA LEU A 17 22.63 -54.76 -2.28
C LEU A 17 22.22 -53.31 -1.94
N GLY A 18 21.82 -52.55 -2.96
CA GLY A 18 21.26 -51.22 -2.78
C GLY A 18 19.90 -51.31 -2.09
N ALA A 19 19.80 -50.65 -0.93
CA ALA A 19 18.51 -50.41 -0.28
C ALA A 19 17.64 -49.50 -1.14
N PRO A 20 16.33 -49.75 -1.23
CA PRO A 20 15.44 -48.84 -1.97
C PRO A 20 15.41 -47.48 -1.30
N ALA A 21 15.71 -46.41 -2.06
CA ALA A 21 15.53 -45.06 -1.64
C ALA A 21 14.02 -44.81 -1.46
N THR A 22 13.59 -44.65 -0.21
CA THR A 22 12.26 -44.16 0.09
C THR A 22 12.18 -42.71 -0.38
N SER A 23 11.47 -42.49 -1.48
CA SER A 23 11.05 -41.14 -1.89
C SER A 23 10.17 -40.57 -0.78
N GLN A 24 10.72 -39.69 0.05
CA GLN A 24 9.91 -38.79 0.88
C GLN A 24 9.12 -37.90 -0.09
N GLU A 25 7.85 -38.18 -0.21
CA GLU A 25 6.86 -37.21 -0.75
C GLU A 25 6.96 -35.96 0.11
N ILE A 26 7.61 -34.94 -0.45
CA ILE A 26 7.51 -33.58 0.10
C ILE A 26 6.04 -33.21 -0.11
N ALA A 27 5.25 -33.33 0.95
CA ALA A 27 3.88 -32.83 0.96
C ALA A 27 3.97 -31.35 0.59
N ALA A 28 3.49 -31.00 -0.60
CA ALA A 28 3.35 -29.61 -1.01
C ALA A 28 2.42 -28.97 0.03
N VAL A 29 2.98 -28.10 0.87
CA VAL A 29 2.20 -27.29 1.78
C VAL A 29 1.28 -26.46 0.89
N ALA A 30 0.00 -26.79 0.90
CA ALA A 30 -1.01 -26.04 0.14
C ALA A 30 -0.87 -24.58 0.51
N ALA A 31 -0.66 -23.71 -0.49
CA ALA A 31 -0.59 -22.29 -0.26
C ALA A 31 -1.82 -21.84 0.54
N PRO A 32 -1.69 -20.99 1.56
CA PRO A 32 -2.81 -20.54 2.35
C PRO A 32 -3.87 -19.98 1.40
N VAL A 33 -5.08 -20.50 1.47
CA VAL A 33 -6.19 -20.03 0.64
C VAL A 33 -6.58 -18.67 1.19
N PHE A 34 -6.06 -17.61 0.57
CA PHE A 34 -6.46 -16.25 0.88
C PHE A 34 -7.96 -16.09 0.65
N ARG A 35 -8.67 -15.57 1.64
CA ARG A 35 -10.08 -15.21 1.54
C ARG A 35 -10.25 -13.74 1.89
N LEU A 36 -11.01 -13.04 1.06
CA LEU A 36 -11.43 -11.69 1.39
C LEU A 36 -12.32 -11.71 2.65
N PRO A 37 -12.29 -10.64 3.47
CA PRO A 37 -13.15 -10.57 4.65
C PRO A 37 -14.62 -10.57 4.24
N GLU A 38 -15.42 -11.38 4.92
CA GLU A 38 -16.89 -11.46 4.70
C GLU A 38 -17.62 -10.23 5.26
N ALA A 39 -17.00 -9.54 6.22
CA ALA A 39 -17.55 -8.34 6.83
C ALA A 39 -16.79 -7.08 6.35
N PRO A 40 -17.47 -5.93 6.24
CA PRO A 40 -16.82 -4.68 5.89
C PRO A 40 -15.78 -4.29 6.95
N PHE A 41 -14.67 -3.69 6.49
CA PHE A 41 -13.65 -3.15 7.40
C PHE A 41 -14.24 -2.04 8.27
N LEU A 42 -14.23 -2.24 9.59
CA LEU A 42 -14.76 -1.29 10.56
C LEU A 42 -13.66 -0.37 11.07
N LEU A 43 -13.87 0.93 10.98
CA LEU A 43 -13.01 1.93 11.60
C LEU A 43 -13.24 1.94 13.13
N SER A 44 -12.21 2.32 13.89
CA SER A 44 -12.37 2.60 15.32
C SER A 44 -13.35 3.76 15.55
N THR A 45 -13.96 3.81 16.73
CA THR A 45 -15.01 4.81 17.04
C THR A 45 -14.53 6.25 16.82
N GLU A 46 -13.27 6.53 17.08
CA GLU A 46 -12.67 7.86 16.89
C GLU A 46 -12.50 8.23 15.42
N CYS A 47 -12.43 7.24 14.54
CA CYS A 47 -12.22 7.42 13.10
C CYS A 47 -13.51 7.31 12.29
N GLN A 48 -14.62 6.97 12.94
CA GLN A 48 -15.95 6.96 12.33
C GLN A 48 -16.57 8.36 12.33
N SER A 49 -17.18 8.74 11.23
CA SER A 49 -18.03 9.92 11.09
C SER A 49 -19.45 9.52 10.66
N LYS A 50 -20.47 10.24 11.10
CA LYS A 50 -21.85 10.06 10.63
C LYS A 50 -22.21 11.18 9.65
N PRO A 51 -22.75 10.92 8.46
CA PRO A 51 -22.89 9.63 7.77
C PRO A 51 -21.80 9.48 6.71
N PHE A 52 -20.75 8.78 7.01
CA PHE A 52 -19.81 8.40 5.96
C PHE A 52 -20.46 7.25 5.16
N ALA A 53 -21.03 7.58 4.00
CA ALA A 53 -21.40 6.54 3.06
C ALA A 53 -20.11 5.74 2.75
N PRO A 54 -20.15 4.40 2.79
CA PRO A 54 -18.99 3.63 2.40
C PRO A 54 -18.61 4.11 1.00
N ASP A 55 -17.36 4.57 0.84
CA ASP A 55 -16.84 4.94 -0.46
C ASP A 55 -17.20 3.80 -1.40
N LYS A 56 -17.98 4.10 -2.45
CA LYS A 56 -18.09 3.18 -3.56
C LYS A 56 -16.68 3.14 -4.13
N VAL A 57 -15.90 2.17 -3.68
CA VAL A 57 -14.56 1.92 -4.22
C VAL A 57 -14.75 1.74 -5.71
N ARG A 58 -14.36 2.74 -6.49
CA ARG A 58 -14.60 2.75 -7.94
C ARG A 58 -13.43 2.20 -8.72
N HIS A 59 -12.32 1.88 -8.03
CA HIS A 59 -11.07 1.49 -8.66
C HIS A 59 -10.55 0.20 -8.02
N PRO A 60 -10.73 -0.92 -8.71
CA PRO A 60 -10.27 -2.22 -8.24
C PRO A 60 -8.74 -2.29 -8.23
N LEU A 61 -8.17 -2.88 -7.19
CA LEU A 61 -6.73 -3.13 -7.05
C LEU A 61 -6.40 -4.51 -7.65
N LYS A 62 -6.37 -4.60 -8.98
CA LYS A 62 -6.26 -5.86 -9.71
C LYS A 62 -4.90 -6.53 -9.56
N SER A 63 -3.82 -5.76 -9.53
CA SER A 63 -2.46 -6.28 -9.38
C SER A 63 -2.22 -6.75 -7.95
N LEU A 64 -2.67 -5.98 -6.96
CA LEU A 64 -2.63 -6.37 -5.56
C LEU A 64 -3.48 -7.63 -5.32
N SER A 65 -4.67 -7.73 -5.93
CA SER A 65 -5.53 -8.92 -5.84
C SER A 65 -4.81 -10.17 -6.34
N ARG A 66 -4.05 -10.07 -7.42
CA ARG A 66 -3.21 -11.19 -7.89
C ARG A 66 -2.06 -11.50 -6.91
N ALA A 67 -1.41 -10.47 -6.36
CA ALA A 67 -0.31 -10.64 -5.43
C ALA A 67 -0.75 -11.39 -4.16
N VAL A 68 -1.83 -10.97 -3.49
CA VAL A 68 -2.34 -11.61 -2.26
C VAL A 68 -2.82 -13.04 -2.47
N ARG A 69 -3.16 -13.43 -3.70
CA ARG A 69 -3.54 -14.81 -4.06
C ARG A 69 -2.37 -15.69 -4.43
N SER A 70 -1.23 -15.10 -4.84
CA SER A 70 -0.08 -15.84 -5.37
C SER A 70 1.06 -15.99 -4.36
N LYS A 71 1.11 -15.17 -3.32
CA LYS A 71 2.19 -15.18 -2.33
C LYS A 71 1.73 -14.71 -0.96
N PRO A 72 2.32 -15.24 0.14
CA PRO A 72 1.94 -14.87 1.49
C PRO A 72 2.51 -13.52 1.94
N HIS A 73 3.54 -12.98 1.27
CA HIS A 73 4.19 -11.72 1.63
C HIS A 73 3.92 -10.66 0.58
N VAL A 74 3.39 -9.52 1.01
CA VAL A 74 3.00 -8.39 0.16
C VAL A 74 3.70 -7.12 0.62
N ARG A 75 4.37 -6.42 -0.30
CA ARG A 75 5.05 -5.16 -0.01
C ARG A 75 4.22 -3.96 -0.41
N VAL A 76 4.10 -3.02 0.51
CA VAL A 76 3.46 -1.73 0.29
C VAL A 76 4.50 -0.63 0.42
N LEU A 77 4.76 0.11 -0.64
CA LEU A 77 5.64 1.27 -0.62
C LEU A 77 4.82 2.54 -0.41
N ALA A 78 5.05 3.23 0.70
CA ALA A 78 4.41 4.51 1.02
C ALA A 78 5.40 5.66 0.75
N ILE A 79 5.14 6.45 -0.27
CA ILE A 79 5.92 7.66 -0.63
C ILE A 79 5.11 8.90 -0.25
N GLY A 80 5.79 9.92 0.25
CA GLY A 80 5.13 11.19 0.59
C GLY A 80 6.00 12.12 1.42
N SER A 81 5.38 13.12 2.01
CA SER A 81 6.06 14.18 2.73
C SER A 81 6.18 13.92 4.24
N SER A 82 6.08 14.96 5.06
CA SER A 82 6.19 14.90 6.53
C SER A 82 5.15 13.97 7.17
N SER A 83 3.95 13.81 6.59
CA SER A 83 2.98 12.83 7.07
C SER A 83 3.49 11.39 6.92
N THR A 84 4.24 11.10 5.85
CA THR A 84 4.83 9.77 5.64
C THR A 84 6.09 9.54 6.49
N VAL A 85 6.82 10.62 6.81
CA VAL A 85 7.87 10.58 7.84
C VAL A 85 7.29 10.30 9.23
N GLY A 86 6.07 10.82 9.49
CA GLY A 86 5.41 10.71 10.79
C GLY A 86 5.61 11.92 11.70
N LEU A 87 5.85 13.13 11.14
CA LEU A 87 5.95 14.34 11.96
C LEU A 87 4.65 14.56 12.74
N GLY A 88 4.78 14.81 14.05
CA GLY A 88 3.64 14.98 14.96
C GLY A 88 3.20 13.70 15.68
N ALA A 89 3.68 12.54 15.25
CA ALA A 89 3.50 11.28 15.99
C ALA A 89 4.34 11.28 17.27
N SER A 90 3.80 10.70 18.36
CA SER A 90 4.51 10.61 19.64
C SER A 90 5.65 9.60 19.62
N SER A 91 5.62 8.64 18.70
CA SER A 91 6.66 7.63 18.51
C SER A 91 6.68 7.10 17.06
N PRO A 92 7.75 6.44 16.62
CA PRO A 92 7.80 5.80 15.31
C PRO A 92 6.69 4.77 15.07
N THR A 93 6.21 4.11 16.12
CA THR A 93 5.16 3.08 16.04
C THR A 93 3.75 3.64 15.94
N THR A 94 3.57 4.96 16.14
CA THR A 94 2.26 5.62 16.09
C THR A 94 2.00 6.33 14.75
N THR A 95 2.92 6.26 13.80
CA THR A 95 2.75 6.78 12.43
C THR A 95 1.74 5.96 11.64
N TYR A 96 1.15 6.53 10.57
CA TYR A 96 0.25 5.73 9.74
C TYR A 96 0.97 4.58 9.02
N VAL A 97 2.23 4.77 8.64
CA VAL A 97 3.05 3.73 7.99
C VAL A 97 3.20 2.51 8.91
N ALA A 98 3.63 2.74 10.15
CA ALA A 98 3.80 1.66 11.13
C ALA A 98 2.48 1.00 11.56
N ARG A 99 1.36 1.73 11.51
CA ARG A 99 0.04 1.20 11.87
C ARG A 99 -0.64 0.47 10.71
N LEU A 100 -0.28 0.78 9.46
CA LEU A 100 -0.91 0.19 8.29
C LEU A 100 -0.70 -1.32 8.22
N GLU A 101 0.51 -1.78 8.48
CA GLU A 101 0.89 -3.19 8.46
C GLU A 101 -0.01 -4.04 9.36
N PRO A 102 -0.04 -3.85 10.71
CA PRO A 102 -0.90 -4.67 11.56
C PRO A 102 -2.40 -4.46 11.28
N THR A 103 -2.78 -3.31 10.72
CA THR A 103 -4.18 -3.05 10.33
C THR A 103 -4.59 -3.88 9.13
N LEU A 104 -3.73 -4.00 8.11
CA LEU A 104 -3.97 -4.86 6.94
C LEU A 104 -3.95 -6.34 7.31
N GLU A 105 -2.99 -6.79 8.11
CA GLU A 105 -2.91 -8.17 8.59
C GLU A 105 -4.10 -8.56 9.46
N GLY A 106 -4.61 -7.59 10.24
CA GLY A 106 -5.85 -7.75 10.99
C GLY A 106 -7.06 -8.02 10.09
N ALA A 107 -7.12 -7.35 8.94
CA ALA A 107 -8.22 -7.44 7.99
C ALA A 107 -8.08 -8.59 6.98
N LEU A 108 -6.85 -8.92 6.57
CA LEU A 108 -6.52 -9.84 5.48
C LEU A 108 -5.70 -11.02 6.02
N LYS A 109 -6.38 -11.92 6.73
CA LYS A 109 -5.73 -13.04 7.41
C LYS A 109 -4.97 -13.96 6.45
N GLY A 110 -3.77 -14.37 6.87
CA GLY A 110 -2.88 -15.26 6.10
C GLY A 110 -1.98 -14.53 5.10
N ILE A 111 -1.98 -13.19 5.12
CA ILE A 111 -1.04 -12.37 4.36
C ILE A 111 -0.18 -11.58 5.34
N ASP A 112 1.13 -11.63 5.17
CA ASP A 112 2.08 -10.77 5.87
C ASP A 112 2.34 -9.54 5.01
N PHE A 113 2.24 -8.37 5.62
CA PHE A 113 2.51 -7.10 4.94
C PHE A 113 3.84 -6.52 5.41
N ASP A 114 4.64 -6.03 4.45
CA ASP A 114 5.86 -5.25 4.68
C ASP A 114 5.59 -3.82 4.19
N VAL A 115 5.36 -2.87 5.12
CA VAL A 115 5.01 -1.48 4.79
C VAL A 115 6.25 -0.59 4.88
N ILE A 116 6.80 -0.26 3.73
CA ILE A 116 8.03 0.51 3.58
C ILE A 116 7.71 2.00 3.43
N GLY A 117 8.05 2.80 4.44
CA GLY A 117 7.89 4.26 4.39
C GLY A 117 9.09 4.95 3.73
N ARG A 118 8.80 5.82 2.76
CA ARG A 118 9.78 6.70 2.09
C ARG A 118 9.24 8.13 2.09
N GLY A 119 9.23 8.75 3.27
CA GLY A 119 8.82 10.13 3.47
C GLY A 119 9.99 11.10 3.37
N MET A 120 9.76 12.29 2.81
CA MET A 120 10.68 13.42 2.83
C MET A 120 9.94 14.68 3.26
N SER A 121 10.25 15.23 4.44
CA SER A 121 9.56 16.40 4.98
C SER A 121 9.65 17.59 4.04
N GLY A 122 8.54 18.28 3.81
CA GLY A 122 8.48 19.43 2.91
C GLY A 122 8.46 19.07 1.42
N GLU A 123 8.41 17.79 1.04
CA GLU A 123 8.47 17.37 -0.35
C GLU A 123 7.18 17.74 -1.11
N GLU A 124 7.36 18.27 -2.30
CA GLU A 124 6.31 18.52 -3.30
C GLU A 124 6.12 17.31 -4.21
N ALA A 125 5.06 17.32 -5.02
CA ALA A 125 4.76 16.24 -5.96
C ALA A 125 5.92 15.95 -6.92
N GLN A 126 6.60 16.98 -7.41
CA GLN A 126 7.72 16.83 -8.34
C GLN A 126 8.90 16.09 -7.68
N GLY A 127 9.28 16.44 -6.45
CA GLY A 127 10.35 15.76 -5.73
C GLY A 127 10.07 14.27 -5.52
N ALA A 128 8.84 13.93 -5.14
CA ALA A 128 8.40 12.55 -5.04
C ALA A 128 8.46 11.82 -6.39
N ALA A 129 8.00 12.47 -7.47
CA ALA A 129 8.03 11.92 -8.83
C ALA A 129 9.45 11.62 -9.31
N ASP A 130 10.39 12.52 -9.05
CA ASP A 130 11.79 12.40 -9.50
C ASP A 130 12.50 11.17 -8.89
N ARG A 131 12.15 10.80 -7.64
CA ARG A 131 12.73 9.62 -6.95
C ARG A 131 11.88 8.35 -7.06
N MET A 132 10.64 8.45 -7.52
CA MET A 132 9.65 7.37 -7.52
C MET A 132 10.17 6.09 -8.16
N ARG A 133 10.79 6.20 -9.32
CA ARG A 133 11.33 5.04 -10.05
C ARG A 133 12.39 4.31 -9.24
N LYS A 134 13.34 5.03 -8.64
CA LYS A 134 14.40 4.42 -7.82
C LYS A 134 13.81 3.73 -6.59
N GLU A 135 12.86 4.35 -5.91
CA GLU A 135 12.21 3.79 -4.74
C GLU A 135 11.44 2.49 -5.07
N ILE A 136 10.81 2.43 -6.25
CA ILE A 136 10.14 1.22 -6.72
C ILE A 136 11.15 0.12 -7.07
N GLU A 137 12.25 0.46 -7.74
CA GLU A 137 13.31 -0.50 -8.09
C GLU A 137 13.94 -1.11 -6.82
N ASP A 138 14.16 -0.30 -5.78
CA ASP A 138 14.74 -0.72 -4.51
C ASP A 138 13.77 -1.56 -3.66
N ALA A 139 12.52 -1.12 -3.54
CA ALA A 139 11.51 -1.76 -2.67
C ALA A 139 10.79 -2.94 -3.34
N LYS A 140 10.64 -2.94 -4.66
CA LYS A 140 9.88 -3.93 -5.45
C LYS A 140 8.49 -4.16 -4.86
N PRO A 141 7.65 -3.11 -4.75
CA PRO A 141 6.36 -3.18 -4.09
C PRO A 141 5.30 -3.86 -4.95
N ASP A 142 4.27 -4.38 -4.28
CA ASP A 142 3.03 -4.88 -4.89
C ASP A 142 1.95 -3.81 -4.94
N LEU A 143 2.07 -2.82 -4.06
CA LEU A 143 1.20 -1.66 -3.98
C LEU A 143 2.02 -0.40 -3.71
N LEU A 144 1.73 0.66 -4.44
CA LEU A 144 2.27 1.99 -4.19
C LEU A 144 1.20 2.88 -3.54
N VAL A 145 1.54 3.48 -2.42
CA VAL A 145 0.75 4.53 -1.77
C VAL A 145 1.49 5.86 -1.92
N TRP A 146 0.86 6.85 -2.53
CA TRP A 146 1.46 8.17 -2.71
C TRP A 146 0.64 9.26 -1.99
N GLN A 147 1.17 9.75 -0.87
CA GLN A 147 0.63 10.90 -0.16
C GLN A 147 1.19 12.19 -0.77
N VAL A 148 0.33 13.09 -1.27
CA VAL A 148 0.74 14.20 -2.13
C VAL A 148 -0.12 15.45 -1.97
N GLY A 149 0.43 16.61 -2.25
CA GLY A 149 -0.27 17.86 -2.49
C GLY A 149 -0.25 18.87 -1.34
N THR A 150 0.08 18.48 -0.11
CA THR A 150 0.09 19.40 1.03
C THR A 150 1.10 20.55 0.82
N ASN A 151 2.35 20.21 0.48
CA ASN A 151 3.40 21.22 0.29
C ASN A 151 3.22 21.99 -1.00
N ASP A 152 2.68 21.36 -2.03
CA ASP A 152 2.33 22.01 -3.29
C ASP A 152 1.29 23.12 -3.05
N ALA A 153 0.28 22.85 -2.21
CA ALA A 153 -0.71 23.82 -1.83
C ALA A 153 -0.10 24.95 -0.99
N LEU A 154 0.66 24.62 0.05
CA LEU A 154 1.27 25.59 0.96
C LEU A 154 2.28 26.54 0.27
N ARG A 155 2.92 26.07 -0.81
CA ARG A 155 3.89 26.85 -1.59
C ARG A 155 3.32 27.45 -2.86
N HIS A 156 2.02 27.29 -3.10
CA HIS A 156 1.35 27.78 -4.30
C HIS A 156 2.05 27.32 -5.60
N VAL A 157 2.47 26.05 -5.66
CA VAL A 157 2.99 25.45 -6.89
C VAL A 157 1.98 25.59 -8.00
N ASP A 158 2.37 26.12 -9.16
CA ASP A 158 1.46 26.33 -10.28
C ASP A 158 0.57 25.09 -10.54
N LEU A 159 -0.75 25.31 -10.54
CA LEU A 159 -1.73 24.22 -10.57
C LEU A 159 -1.69 23.39 -11.85
N ALA A 160 -1.30 23.99 -12.97
CA ALA A 160 -1.17 23.25 -14.24
C ALA A 160 0.09 22.37 -14.23
N LYS A 161 1.21 22.88 -13.70
CA LYS A 161 2.43 22.09 -13.48
C LYS A 161 2.19 20.94 -12.52
N PHE A 162 1.52 21.19 -11.39
CA PHE A 162 1.15 20.17 -10.41
C PHE A 162 0.29 19.06 -11.04
N ARG A 163 -0.78 19.44 -11.77
CA ARG A 163 -1.64 18.46 -12.48
C ARG A 163 -0.86 17.66 -13.50
N ASN A 164 0.03 18.31 -14.24
CA ASN A 164 0.84 17.62 -15.26
C ASN A 164 1.82 16.63 -14.60
N CYS A 165 2.48 17.02 -13.50
CA CYS A 165 3.34 16.12 -12.73
C CYS A 165 2.57 14.87 -12.28
N LEU A 166 1.39 15.01 -11.68
CA LEU A 166 0.57 13.87 -11.28
C LEU A 166 0.20 12.98 -12.47
N LYS A 167 -0.29 13.56 -13.56
CA LYS A 167 -0.71 12.81 -14.77
C LYS A 167 0.43 12.01 -15.37
N THR A 168 1.59 12.65 -15.57
CA THR A 168 2.75 11.98 -16.18
C THR A 168 3.31 10.89 -15.28
N THR A 169 3.39 11.15 -13.97
CA THR A 169 3.85 10.14 -13.01
C THR A 169 2.90 8.94 -12.97
N LEU A 170 1.58 9.15 -12.88
CA LEU A 170 0.61 8.06 -12.88
C LEU A 170 0.60 7.28 -14.20
N ALA A 171 0.79 7.95 -15.33
CA ALA A 171 0.92 7.27 -16.63
C ALA A 171 2.17 6.37 -16.69
N CYS A 172 3.30 6.84 -16.16
CA CYS A 172 4.52 6.03 -16.03
C CYS A 172 4.31 4.85 -15.07
N LEU A 173 3.62 5.05 -13.96
CA LEU A 173 3.32 4.00 -12.98
C LEU A 173 2.38 2.94 -13.55
N ALA A 174 1.39 3.32 -14.34
CA ALA A 174 0.49 2.38 -15.01
C ALA A 174 1.24 1.37 -15.90
N ALA A 175 2.34 1.79 -16.52
CA ALA A 175 3.20 0.92 -17.33
C ALA A 175 3.97 -0.13 -16.50
N THR A 176 4.11 0.07 -15.18
CA THR A 176 4.78 -0.90 -14.27
C THR A 176 3.86 -2.05 -13.88
N GLY A 177 2.57 -1.92 -14.06
CA GLY A 177 1.57 -2.90 -13.62
C GLY A 177 1.35 -2.93 -12.11
N ILE A 178 1.89 -1.97 -11.35
CA ILE A 178 1.68 -1.83 -9.91
C ILE A 178 0.41 -0.99 -9.68
N ASP A 179 -0.47 -1.42 -8.80
CA ASP A 179 -1.60 -0.60 -8.39
C ASP A 179 -1.14 0.60 -7.56
N VAL A 180 -1.80 1.75 -7.74
CA VAL A 180 -1.49 2.99 -7.05
C VAL A 180 -2.69 3.45 -6.22
N VAL A 181 -2.42 3.85 -4.98
CA VAL A 181 -3.36 4.54 -4.10
C VAL A 181 -2.85 5.95 -3.83
N LEU A 182 -3.62 6.95 -4.17
CA LEU A 182 -3.33 8.34 -3.79
C LEU A 182 -3.94 8.66 -2.43
N ILE A 183 -3.25 9.49 -1.65
CA ILE A 183 -3.78 10.13 -0.43
C ILE A 183 -3.66 11.63 -0.62
N ASN A 184 -4.78 12.33 -0.61
CA ASN A 184 -4.81 13.79 -0.73
C ASN A 184 -4.41 14.50 0.58
N PRO A 185 -4.25 15.84 0.59
CA PRO A 185 -3.86 16.61 1.76
C PRO A 185 -4.76 16.38 2.99
N GLN A 186 -4.24 16.64 4.19
CA GLN A 186 -5.04 16.72 5.41
C GLN A 186 -5.93 17.95 5.39
N TYR A 187 -7.04 17.89 6.12
CA TYR A 187 -7.86 19.07 6.42
C TYR A 187 -7.40 19.72 7.72
N GLY A 188 -7.46 21.04 7.78
CA GLY A 188 -7.32 21.85 8.98
C GLY A 188 -7.94 23.23 8.73
N GLU A 189 -8.62 23.82 9.72
CA GLU A 189 -9.27 25.13 9.57
C GLU A 189 -8.30 26.24 9.14
N SER A 190 -7.08 26.20 9.59
CA SER A 190 -6.03 27.15 9.20
C SER A 190 -5.61 26.98 7.73
N LEU A 191 -5.60 25.75 7.24
CA LEU A 191 -5.16 25.42 5.88
C LEU A 191 -6.16 25.88 4.83
N VAL A 192 -7.45 25.67 5.10
CA VAL A 192 -8.52 26.02 4.15
C VAL A 192 -8.88 27.50 4.12
N LYS A 193 -8.27 28.35 4.96
CA LYS A 193 -8.33 29.81 4.82
C LYS A 193 -7.73 30.27 3.50
N ASP A 194 -6.80 29.52 2.98
CA ASP A 194 -6.27 29.70 1.65
C ASP A 194 -7.06 28.84 0.64
N ALA A 195 -7.85 29.49 -0.20
CA ALA A 195 -8.66 28.82 -1.22
C ALA A 195 -7.83 28.01 -2.21
N TYR A 196 -6.52 28.29 -2.35
CA TYR A 196 -5.63 27.53 -3.21
C TYR A 196 -5.46 26.09 -2.71
N TYR A 197 -5.50 25.88 -1.41
CA TYR A 197 -5.41 24.57 -0.81
C TYR A 197 -6.50 23.62 -1.33
N GLU A 198 -7.74 24.08 -1.37
CA GLU A 198 -8.87 23.30 -1.90
C GLU A 198 -8.77 23.08 -3.42
N GLN A 199 -8.18 24.01 -4.18
CA GLN A 199 -7.93 23.81 -5.60
C GLN A 199 -6.95 22.66 -5.86
N VAL A 200 -5.91 22.52 -5.03
CA VAL A 200 -4.96 21.39 -5.10
C VAL A 200 -5.66 20.07 -4.74
N VAL A 201 -6.49 20.06 -3.69
CA VAL A 201 -7.30 18.88 -3.31
C VAL A 201 -8.20 18.46 -4.48
N ALA A 202 -8.92 19.39 -5.08
CA ALA A 202 -9.78 19.12 -6.24
C ALA A 202 -9.00 18.65 -7.47
N ALA A 203 -7.79 19.18 -7.67
CA ALA A 203 -6.90 18.73 -8.75
C ALA A 203 -6.50 17.26 -8.60
N ILE A 204 -6.13 16.83 -7.38
CA ILE A 204 -5.80 15.43 -7.08
C ILE A 204 -7.00 14.53 -7.38
N ALA A 205 -8.18 14.88 -6.87
CA ALA A 205 -9.40 14.10 -7.09
C ALA A 205 -9.75 13.98 -8.59
N GLY A 206 -9.57 15.08 -9.36
CA GLY A 206 -9.78 15.09 -10.81
C GLY A 206 -8.80 14.19 -11.55
N VAL A 207 -7.51 14.24 -11.19
CA VAL A 207 -6.47 13.42 -11.83
C VAL A 207 -6.63 11.94 -11.46
N ALA A 208 -6.90 11.63 -10.18
CA ALA A 208 -7.13 10.25 -9.73
C ALA A 208 -8.28 9.60 -10.51
N ARG A 209 -9.39 10.31 -10.67
CA ARG A 209 -10.55 9.82 -11.45
C ARG A 209 -10.21 9.62 -12.93
N GLN A 210 -9.46 10.52 -13.55
CA GLN A 210 -9.06 10.41 -14.95
C GLN A 210 -8.08 9.25 -15.19
N ALA A 211 -7.16 9.04 -14.24
CA ALA A 211 -6.17 7.97 -14.30
C ALA A 211 -6.72 6.60 -13.86
N GLY A 212 -7.92 6.56 -13.30
CA GLY A 212 -8.50 5.31 -12.77
C GLY A 212 -7.73 4.75 -11.58
N VAL A 213 -7.20 5.61 -10.71
CA VAL A 213 -6.49 5.20 -9.49
C VAL A 213 -7.32 5.45 -8.24
N LEU A 214 -7.14 4.60 -7.24
CA LEU A 214 -7.84 4.71 -5.97
C LEU A 214 -7.36 5.96 -5.22
N LEU A 215 -8.31 6.77 -4.76
CA LEU A 215 -8.04 7.94 -3.92
C LEU A 215 -8.60 7.72 -2.51
N VAL A 216 -7.74 7.83 -1.52
CA VAL A 216 -8.14 8.01 -0.11
C VAL A 216 -8.34 9.49 0.13
N ASP A 217 -9.61 9.90 0.22
CA ASP A 217 -9.98 11.30 0.46
C ASP A 217 -9.85 11.64 1.96
N ARG A 218 -8.58 11.76 2.40
CA ARG A 218 -8.24 12.15 3.76
C ARG A 218 -8.78 13.53 4.11
N PHE A 219 -8.76 14.45 3.14
CA PHE A 219 -9.25 15.81 3.31
C PHE A 219 -10.71 15.82 3.74
N ASP A 220 -11.59 15.16 2.98
CA ASP A 220 -13.01 15.14 3.29
C ASP A 220 -13.31 14.37 4.58
N ALA A 221 -12.65 13.24 4.80
CA ALA A 221 -12.79 12.47 6.02
C ALA A 221 -12.43 13.30 7.26
N MET A 222 -11.30 14.01 7.25
CA MET A 222 -10.90 14.88 8.36
C MET A 222 -11.82 16.10 8.51
N ARG A 223 -12.30 16.68 7.40
CA ARG A 223 -13.26 17.79 7.43
C ARG A 223 -14.55 17.42 8.16
N VAL A 224 -15.07 16.21 7.91
CA VAL A 224 -16.28 15.74 8.60
C VAL A 224 -16.02 15.52 10.09
N LEU A 225 -14.93 14.82 10.41
CA LEU A 225 -14.56 14.54 11.79
C LEU A 225 -14.24 15.81 12.59
N GLN A 226 -13.61 16.79 11.96
CA GLN A 226 -13.31 18.10 12.58
C GLN A 226 -14.57 18.84 12.99
N ARG A 227 -15.62 18.85 12.16
CA ARG A 227 -16.90 19.47 12.50
C ARG A 227 -17.55 18.88 13.76
N GLU A 228 -17.31 17.61 14.02
CA GLU A 228 -17.84 16.91 15.18
C GLU A 228 -16.97 17.08 16.44
N ARG A 229 -15.63 17.21 16.28
CA ARG A 229 -14.66 17.02 17.37
C ARG A 229 -13.59 18.12 17.47
N GLY A 230 -13.48 19.01 16.46
CA GLY A 230 -12.48 20.08 16.38
C GLY A 230 -11.08 19.60 15.90
N ASP A 231 -10.27 20.54 15.42
CA ASP A 231 -8.93 20.27 14.84
C ASP A 231 -7.96 19.59 15.82
N ARG A 232 -7.99 20.01 17.08
CA ARG A 232 -7.10 19.47 18.12
C ARG A 232 -7.24 17.98 18.34
N PHE A 233 -8.31 17.38 17.86
CA PHE A 233 -8.50 15.95 17.99
C PHE A 233 -7.58 15.15 17.05
N TYR A 234 -7.23 15.71 15.88
CA TYR A 234 -6.45 15.02 14.85
C TYR A 234 -5.11 15.65 14.55
N LEU A 235 -4.93 16.95 14.88
CA LEU A 235 -3.73 17.72 14.58
C LEU A 235 -2.96 18.03 15.87
N THR A 236 -1.65 18.23 15.71
CA THR A 236 -0.77 18.78 16.74
C THR A 236 -1.02 20.29 16.93
N ALA A 237 -0.30 20.91 17.86
CA ALA A 237 -0.44 22.33 18.16
C ALA A 237 -0.05 23.26 16.99
N ASP A 238 0.69 22.75 16.00
CA ASP A 238 1.05 23.51 14.79
C ASP A 238 -0.09 23.63 13.76
N ASN A 239 -1.21 22.94 13.97
CA ASN A 239 -2.38 22.89 13.10
C ASN A 239 -2.08 22.40 11.67
N LEU A 240 -0.99 21.67 11.49
CA LEU A 240 -0.55 21.11 10.22
C LEU A 240 -0.33 19.61 10.31
N HIS A 241 0.51 19.16 11.25
CA HIS A 241 0.86 17.75 11.36
C HIS A 241 -0.17 16.98 12.18
N MET A 242 -0.40 15.74 11.79
CA MET A 242 -1.31 14.86 12.52
C MET A 242 -0.70 14.40 13.84
N ASN A 243 -1.53 14.26 14.85
CA ASN A 243 -1.20 13.56 16.10
C ASN A 243 -1.46 12.04 15.95
N ASP A 244 -1.25 11.28 17.02
CA ASP A 244 -1.42 9.82 17.01
C ASP A 244 -2.83 9.35 16.62
N VAL A 245 -3.87 10.12 16.97
CA VAL A 245 -5.26 9.80 16.57
C VAL A 245 -5.44 10.04 15.08
N GLY A 246 -4.94 11.16 14.56
CA GLY A 246 -4.97 11.47 13.13
C GLY A 246 -4.24 10.42 12.30
N TYR A 247 -3.07 9.97 12.75
CA TYR A 247 -2.31 8.90 12.10
C TYR A 247 -3.01 7.55 12.14
N ARG A 248 -3.66 7.20 13.25
CA ARG A 248 -4.47 5.99 13.35
C ARG A 248 -5.62 6.04 12.35
N CYS A 249 -6.39 7.13 12.32
CA CYS A 249 -7.50 7.26 11.40
C CYS A 249 -7.06 7.21 9.93
N MET A 250 -5.90 7.79 9.60
CA MET A 250 -5.32 7.70 8.26
C MET A 250 -4.98 6.26 7.88
N ALA A 251 -4.34 5.50 8.79
CA ALA A 251 -4.02 4.09 8.56
C ALA A 251 -5.26 3.23 8.36
N GLU A 252 -6.27 3.40 9.21
CA GLU A 252 -7.54 2.68 9.12
C GLU A 252 -8.32 3.00 7.83
N GLN A 253 -8.39 4.28 7.44
CA GLN A 253 -9.05 4.69 6.19
C GLN A 253 -8.32 4.15 4.96
N LEU A 254 -6.98 4.17 4.97
CA LEU A 254 -6.17 3.59 3.90
C LEU A 254 -6.38 2.08 3.82
N ALA A 255 -6.32 1.36 4.95
CA ALA A 255 -6.58 -0.08 4.99
C ALA A 255 -8.00 -0.41 4.48
N ARG A 256 -9.02 0.35 4.91
CA ARG A 256 -10.39 0.19 4.41
C ARG A 256 -10.50 0.37 2.90
N ALA A 257 -9.82 1.37 2.35
CA ALA A 257 -9.81 1.62 0.91
C ALA A 257 -9.11 0.49 0.15
N ILE A 258 -7.99 -0.01 0.66
CA ILE A 258 -7.25 -1.15 0.07
C ILE A 258 -8.12 -2.41 0.09
N VAL A 259 -8.72 -2.76 1.23
CA VAL A 259 -9.64 -3.92 1.35
C VAL A 259 -10.81 -3.78 0.39
N GLY A 260 -11.43 -2.59 0.32
CA GLY A 260 -12.51 -2.31 -0.63
C GLY A 260 -12.09 -2.46 -2.09
N GLY A 261 -10.88 -2.03 -2.45
CA GLY A 261 -10.31 -2.21 -3.79
C GLY A 261 -10.06 -3.68 -4.16
N LEU A 262 -9.67 -4.49 -3.17
CA LEU A 262 -9.53 -5.95 -3.35
C LEU A 262 -10.89 -6.63 -3.55
N VAL A 263 -11.90 -6.27 -2.75
CA VAL A 263 -13.27 -6.80 -2.90
C VAL A 263 -13.84 -6.44 -4.28
N GLN A 264 -13.63 -5.20 -4.74
CA GLN A 264 -14.07 -4.79 -6.08
C GLN A 264 -13.34 -5.57 -7.18
N ALA A 265 -12.03 -5.78 -7.05
CA ALA A 265 -11.25 -6.55 -8.02
C ALA A 265 -11.71 -8.01 -8.12
N ASP A 266 -12.13 -8.60 -7.00
CA ASP A 266 -12.68 -9.94 -6.95
C ASP A 266 -14.06 -10.02 -7.63
N ALA A 267 -14.93 -9.07 -7.33
CA ALA A 267 -16.25 -8.97 -7.94
C ALA A 267 -16.17 -8.83 -9.46
N ASP A 268 -15.22 -7.99 -9.97
CA ASP A 268 -15.01 -7.81 -11.41
C ASP A 268 -14.55 -9.12 -12.11
N GLN A 269 -13.82 -9.99 -11.41
CA GLN A 269 -13.38 -11.28 -11.96
C GLN A 269 -14.50 -12.32 -12.05
N HIS A 270 -15.54 -12.18 -11.24
CA HIS A 270 -16.68 -13.13 -11.18
C HIS A 270 -17.92 -12.65 -11.91
N GLN A 271 -17.88 -11.46 -12.55
CA GLN A 271 -18.98 -11.04 -13.41
C GLN A 271 -19.04 -11.91 -14.68
N PRO A 272 -20.20 -12.52 -15.01
CA PRO A 272 -20.37 -13.23 -16.27
C PRO A 272 -20.19 -12.23 -17.42
N VAL A 273 -19.35 -12.59 -18.39
CA VAL A 273 -19.23 -11.85 -19.65
C VAL A 273 -20.53 -12.08 -20.42
N PHE A 274 -21.43 -11.11 -20.42
CA PHE A 274 -22.56 -11.10 -21.35
C PHE A 274 -22.04 -10.52 -22.67
N ASP A 275 -21.69 -11.39 -23.61
CA ASP A 275 -21.47 -11.01 -25.01
C ASP A 275 -22.83 -10.63 -25.59
N TYR A 276 -23.00 -9.34 -25.95
CA TYR A 276 -24.12 -8.82 -26.71
C TYR A 276 -23.79 -8.81 -28.21
#